data_7673fbe364c54296ff1320c17e3b0cbb
#
_entry.id   7673fbe364c54296ff1320c17e3b0cbb
#
_cell.length_a   1.000
_cell.length_b   1.000
_cell.length_c   1.000
_cell.angle_alpha   90.00
_cell.angle_beta   90.00
_cell.angle_gamma   90.00
#
_symmetry.space_group_name_H-M   'P 1'
#
loop_
_entity.id
_entity.type
_entity.pdbx_description
1 polymer ?
#
loop_
_entity_poly.entity_id
_entity_poly.type
_entity_poly.pdbx_seq_one_letter_code
_entity_poly.pdbx_strand_id
1 'polypeptide(L)'
;STHFFFFFQEGLRFVAQQRLLVSLALSVGAWQFFHQCAMVVQIVYATRELGLNENQVGLCYVGLGVGTVLASVFGNRLSRAIGPGPTLVLGFLVCALGWLQLAFAPTGTWGVVAFVIMLMCFGMGAVLLFINFLALRQAVTPDALLGRMTSTMRWLILIPAGPGALVGGYAGEHLGLRHAMGIGGVGALVLALWAWRHAPIWSIRALPNPASA
;
A
#
# COMPACT_ATOMS: atom_id res chain seq x y z
N SER A 1 -5.37 -5.38 31.81
CA SER A 1 -4.20 -5.70 30.93
C SER A 1 -4.25 -7.15 30.42
N THR A 2 -4.62 -8.14 31.24
CA THR A 2 -4.64 -9.57 30.88
C THR A 2 -5.63 -9.90 29.75
N HIS A 3 -6.79 -9.25 29.73
CA HIS A 3 -7.80 -9.43 28.69
C HIS A 3 -7.33 -8.98 27.30
N PHE A 4 -6.58 -7.87 27.21
CA PHE A 4 -6.06 -7.36 25.94
C PHE A 4 -5.07 -8.35 25.29
N PHE A 5 -4.12 -8.88 26.08
CA PHE A 5 -3.16 -9.88 25.60
C PHE A 5 -3.85 -11.16 25.14
N PHE A 6 -4.86 -11.61 25.85
CA PHE A 6 -5.63 -12.80 25.49
C PHE A 6 -6.34 -12.62 24.14
N PHE A 7 -7.04 -11.50 23.96
CA PHE A 7 -7.74 -11.20 22.70
C PHE A 7 -6.79 -11.02 21.51
N PHE A 8 -5.64 -10.40 21.75
CA PHE A 8 -4.61 -10.24 20.72
C PHE A 8 -4.01 -11.58 20.30
N GLN A 9 -3.71 -12.45 21.27
CA GLN A 9 -3.17 -13.78 21.03
C GLN A 9 -4.16 -14.67 20.27
N GLU A 10 -5.44 -14.60 20.58
CA GLU A 10 -6.49 -15.32 19.86
C GLU A 10 -6.63 -14.84 18.42
N GLY A 11 -6.61 -13.51 18.21
CA GLY A 11 -6.59 -12.92 16.87
C GLY A 11 -5.37 -13.33 16.04
N LEU A 12 -4.19 -13.32 16.66
CA LEU A 12 -2.93 -13.75 16.04
C LEU A 12 -2.96 -15.22 15.65
N ARG A 13 -3.49 -16.08 16.55
CA ARG A 13 -3.65 -17.52 16.29
C ARG A 13 -4.61 -17.77 15.11
N PHE A 14 -5.73 -17.05 15.07
CA PHE A 14 -6.67 -17.15 13.96
C PHE A 14 -6.04 -16.71 12.63
N VAL A 15 -5.37 -15.57 12.59
CA VAL A 15 -4.66 -15.08 11.39
C VAL A 15 -3.61 -16.08 10.94
N ALA A 16 -2.82 -16.63 11.86
CA ALA A 16 -1.76 -17.60 11.55
C ALA A 16 -2.28 -18.93 10.95
N GLN A 17 -3.52 -19.31 11.25
CA GLN A 17 -4.15 -20.53 10.73
C GLN A 17 -4.70 -20.34 9.30
N GLN A 18 -4.92 -19.09 8.86
CA GLN A 18 -5.50 -18.78 7.57
C GLN A 18 -4.42 -18.33 6.58
N ARG A 19 -4.10 -19.16 5.58
CA ARG A 19 -3.07 -18.86 4.57
C ARG A 19 -3.30 -17.53 3.85
N LEU A 20 -4.55 -17.19 3.55
CA LEU A 20 -4.89 -15.93 2.90
C LEU A 20 -4.58 -14.74 3.81
N LEU A 21 -4.97 -14.78 5.10
CA LEU A 21 -4.71 -13.70 6.05
C LEU A 21 -3.21 -13.49 6.27
N VAL A 22 -2.44 -14.56 6.37
CA VAL A 22 -0.97 -14.48 6.46
C VAL A 22 -0.38 -13.82 5.20
N SER A 23 -0.81 -14.27 4.02
CA SER A 23 -0.35 -13.68 2.74
C SER A 23 -0.71 -12.21 2.61
N LEU A 24 -1.91 -11.81 3.04
CA LEU A 24 -2.35 -10.42 3.06
C LEU A 24 -1.55 -9.58 4.08
N ALA A 25 -1.32 -10.11 5.28
CA ALA A 25 -0.53 -9.43 6.31
C ALA A 25 0.91 -9.20 5.85
N LEU A 26 1.55 -10.21 5.27
CA LEU A 26 2.92 -10.12 4.75
C LEU A 26 3.03 -9.16 3.57
N SER A 27 2.13 -9.25 2.60
CA SER A 27 2.18 -8.42 1.39
C SER A 27 1.86 -6.96 1.69
N VAL A 28 0.79 -6.68 2.45
CA VAL A 28 0.41 -5.30 2.78
C VAL A 28 1.36 -4.70 3.82
N GLY A 29 1.88 -5.51 4.76
CA GLY A 29 2.92 -5.07 5.71
C GLY A 29 4.24 -4.73 5.00
N ALA A 30 4.69 -5.54 4.05
CA ALA A 30 5.86 -5.25 3.23
C ALA A 30 5.64 -4.01 2.36
N TRP A 31 4.45 -3.86 1.75
CA TRP A 31 4.09 -2.64 1.02
C TRP A 31 4.16 -1.41 1.92
N GLN A 32 3.66 -1.50 3.14
CA GLN A 32 3.69 -0.40 4.10
C GLN A 32 5.13 0.02 4.44
N PHE A 33 6.05 -0.94 4.58
CA PHE A 33 7.47 -0.65 4.76
C PHE A 33 8.04 0.15 3.59
N PHE A 34 7.89 -0.35 2.36
CA PHE A 34 8.44 0.31 1.17
C PHE A 34 7.76 1.65 0.86
N HIS A 35 6.46 1.71 1.08
CA HIS A 35 5.71 2.96 0.94
C HIS A 35 6.25 4.05 1.88
N GLN A 36 6.50 3.71 3.14
CA GLN A 36 7.02 4.66 4.12
C GLN A 36 8.47 5.07 3.82
N CYS A 37 9.28 4.21 3.23
CA CYS A 37 10.61 4.60 2.75
C CYS A 37 10.54 5.78 1.78
N ALA A 38 9.58 5.77 0.87
CA ALA A 38 9.40 6.84 -0.11
C ALA A 38 8.62 8.04 0.45
N MET A 39 7.58 7.78 1.25
CA MET A 39 6.68 8.79 1.77
C MET A 39 7.36 9.79 2.70
N VAL A 40 8.29 9.35 3.52
CA VAL A 40 8.98 10.20 4.51
C VAL A 40 9.82 11.29 3.83
N VAL A 41 10.31 11.06 2.63
CA VAL A 41 11.18 11.99 1.89
C VAL A 41 10.46 12.81 0.81
N GLN A 42 9.22 12.48 0.46
CA GLN A 42 8.52 13.09 -0.68
C GLN A 42 8.31 14.60 -0.54
N ILE A 43 7.95 15.10 0.66
CA ILE A 43 7.73 16.54 0.88
C ILE A 43 9.06 17.28 0.82
N VAL A 44 10.12 16.70 1.41
CA VAL A 44 11.47 17.28 1.35
C VAL A 44 11.97 17.34 -0.10
N TYR A 45 11.68 16.31 -0.91
CA TYR A 45 11.97 16.32 -2.33
C TYR A 45 11.23 17.44 -3.08
N ALA A 46 9.92 17.59 -2.83
CA ALA A 46 9.12 18.63 -3.45
C ALA A 46 9.62 20.04 -3.12
N THR A 47 10.01 20.27 -1.87
CA THR A 47 10.49 21.60 -1.43
C THR A 47 11.94 21.88 -1.81
N ARG A 48 12.85 20.91 -1.67
CA ARG A 48 14.29 21.13 -1.89
C ARG A 48 14.71 20.92 -3.34
N GLU A 49 14.24 19.88 -4.01
CA GLU A 49 14.66 19.56 -5.39
C GLU A 49 13.75 20.18 -6.45
N LEU A 50 12.44 20.30 -6.19
CA LEU A 50 11.51 20.94 -7.11
C LEU A 50 11.29 22.43 -6.83
N GLY A 51 11.76 22.93 -5.68
CA GLY A 51 11.65 24.34 -5.31
C GLY A 51 10.21 24.81 -5.02
N LEU A 52 9.30 23.87 -4.69
CA LEU A 52 7.90 24.19 -4.42
C LEU A 52 7.73 24.79 -3.03
N ASN A 53 6.91 25.84 -2.92
CA ASN A 53 6.46 26.34 -1.65
C ASN A 53 5.29 25.50 -1.09
N GLU A 54 4.92 25.74 0.18
CA GLU A 54 3.89 24.93 0.88
C GLU A 54 2.54 24.93 0.15
N ASN A 55 2.12 26.08 -0.41
CA ASN A 55 0.86 26.19 -1.16
C ASN A 55 0.91 25.38 -2.46
N GLN A 56 2.04 25.40 -3.16
CA GLN A 56 2.24 24.64 -4.39
C GLN A 56 2.27 23.13 -4.12
N VAL A 57 2.93 22.69 -3.04
CA VAL A 57 2.89 21.29 -2.59
C VAL A 57 1.44 20.90 -2.27
N GLY A 58 0.70 21.71 -1.51
CA GLY A 58 -0.71 21.49 -1.23
C GLY A 58 -1.56 21.35 -2.50
N LEU A 59 -1.31 22.18 -3.52
CA LEU A 59 -2.00 22.11 -4.79
C LEU A 59 -1.69 20.80 -5.54
N CYS A 60 -0.47 20.30 -5.49
CA CYS A 60 -0.11 19.01 -6.08
C CYS A 60 -0.90 17.84 -5.49
N TYR A 61 -1.31 17.92 -4.22
CA TYR A 61 -2.15 16.90 -3.56
C TYR A 61 -3.56 16.78 -4.14
N VAL A 62 -4.02 17.73 -4.96
CA VAL A 62 -5.22 17.56 -5.79
C VAL A 62 -5.09 16.31 -6.67
N GLY A 63 -3.88 16.01 -7.17
CA GLY A 63 -3.61 14.78 -7.92
C GLY A 63 -3.93 13.51 -7.13
N LEU A 64 -3.60 13.46 -5.84
CA LEU A 64 -3.96 12.35 -4.95
C LEU A 64 -5.48 12.20 -4.86
N GLY A 65 -6.21 13.31 -4.68
CA GLY A 65 -7.67 13.32 -4.66
C GLY A 65 -8.28 12.79 -5.96
N VAL A 66 -7.77 13.23 -7.10
CA VAL A 66 -8.20 12.75 -8.43
C VAL A 66 -7.99 11.24 -8.56
N GLY A 67 -6.81 10.73 -8.21
CA GLY A 67 -6.50 9.29 -8.24
C GLY A 67 -7.44 8.49 -7.33
N THR A 68 -7.71 8.98 -6.13
CA THR A 68 -8.63 8.37 -5.17
C THR A 68 -10.06 8.29 -5.72
N VAL A 69 -10.57 9.38 -6.31
CA VAL A 69 -11.91 9.43 -6.92
C VAL A 69 -12.01 8.46 -8.10
N LEU A 70 -11.03 8.45 -9.00
CA LEU A 70 -11.00 7.54 -10.14
C LEU A 70 -11.05 6.07 -9.68
N ALA A 71 -10.24 5.71 -8.69
CA ALA A 71 -10.25 4.35 -8.16
C ALA A 71 -11.55 4.00 -7.42
N SER A 72 -12.16 4.95 -6.73
CA SER A 72 -13.45 4.73 -6.05
C SER A 72 -14.58 4.49 -7.04
N VAL A 73 -14.58 5.19 -8.17
CA VAL A 73 -15.61 5.02 -9.23
C VAL A 73 -15.41 3.73 -10.01
N PHE A 74 -14.17 3.43 -10.41
CA PHE A 74 -13.87 2.31 -11.32
C PHE A 74 -13.37 1.05 -10.61
N GLY A 75 -12.85 1.14 -9.39
CA GLY A 75 -12.21 0.05 -8.68
C GLY A 75 -13.13 -1.14 -8.42
N ASN A 76 -14.39 -0.90 -8.08
CA ASN A 76 -15.36 -1.98 -7.89
C ASN A 76 -15.71 -2.71 -9.20
N ARG A 77 -15.76 -1.99 -10.33
CA ARG A 77 -15.97 -2.59 -11.65
C ARG A 77 -14.76 -3.44 -12.03
N LEU A 78 -13.57 -2.91 -11.80
CA LEU A 78 -12.32 -3.61 -12.06
C LEU A 78 -12.20 -4.87 -11.20
N SER A 79 -12.48 -4.77 -9.90
CA SER A 79 -12.45 -5.93 -8.99
C SER A 79 -13.45 -7.03 -9.38
N ARG A 80 -14.61 -6.65 -9.92
CA ARG A 80 -15.57 -7.63 -10.46
C ARG A 80 -15.10 -8.24 -11.78
N ALA A 81 -14.39 -7.50 -12.61
CA ALA A 81 -13.93 -7.96 -13.93
C ALA A 81 -12.74 -8.93 -13.85
N ILE A 82 -11.72 -8.58 -13.04
CA ILE A 82 -10.47 -9.38 -12.97
C ILE A 82 -10.30 -10.14 -11.65
N GLY A 83 -11.13 -9.85 -10.66
CA GLY A 83 -11.10 -10.44 -9.33
C GLY A 83 -10.40 -9.57 -8.28
N PRO A 84 -10.74 -9.76 -6.99
CA PRO A 84 -10.18 -8.95 -5.89
C PRO A 84 -8.68 -9.17 -5.69
N GLY A 85 -8.16 -10.37 -5.85
CA GLY A 85 -6.73 -10.67 -5.74
C GLY A 85 -5.89 -9.92 -6.78
N PRO A 86 -6.15 -10.09 -8.09
CA PRO A 86 -5.47 -9.33 -9.14
C PRO A 86 -5.59 -7.81 -9.00
N THR A 87 -6.75 -7.31 -8.57
CA THR A 87 -6.93 -5.86 -8.35
C THR A 87 -6.07 -5.33 -7.21
N LEU A 88 -5.90 -6.11 -6.14
CA LEU A 88 -4.98 -5.79 -5.05
C LEU A 88 -3.53 -5.73 -5.55
N VAL A 89 -3.10 -6.70 -6.35
CA VAL A 89 -1.76 -6.72 -6.94
C VAL A 89 -1.56 -5.53 -7.89
N LEU A 90 -2.58 -5.16 -8.67
CA LEU A 90 -2.55 -3.97 -9.50
C LEU A 90 -2.37 -2.70 -8.66
N GLY A 91 -2.97 -2.63 -7.48
CA GLY A 91 -2.75 -1.54 -6.52
C GLY A 91 -1.29 -1.39 -6.12
N PHE A 92 -0.59 -2.50 -5.80
CA PHE A 92 0.85 -2.47 -5.56
C PHE A 92 1.64 -1.97 -6.77
N LEU A 93 1.31 -2.45 -7.96
CA LEU A 93 2.00 -2.08 -9.20
C LEU A 93 1.84 -0.59 -9.52
N VAL A 94 0.64 -0.05 -9.41
CA VAL A 94 0.37 1.37 -9.67
C VAL A 94 1.15 2.25 -8.69
N CYS A 95 1.17 1.91 -7.39
CA CYS A 95 1.99 2.63 -6.41
C CYS A 95 3.48 2.55 -6.75
N ALA A 96 3.98 1.36 -7.12
CA ALA A 96 5.39 1.17 -7.47
C ALA A 96 5.80 2.03 -8.67
N LEU A 97 4.99 2.04 -9.73
CA LEU A 97 5.24 2.84 -10.92
C LEU A 97 5.22 4.34 -10.62
N GLY A 98 4.30 4.78 -9.75
CA GLY A 98 4.25 6.16 -9.28
C GLY A 98 5.57 6.60 -8.62
N TRP A 99 6.11 5.80 -7.70
CA TRP A 99 7.38 6.10 -7.04
C TRP A 99 8.59 6.00 -7.98
N LEU A 100 8.64 4.99 -8.84
CA LEU A 100 9.75 4.78 -9.76
C LEU A 100 9.84 5.90 -10.80
N GLN A 101 8.73 6.30 -11.43
CA GLN A 101 8.76 7.38 -12.41
C GLN A 101 9.22 8.70 -11.79
N LEU A 102 8.86 8.98 -10.51
CA LEU A 102 9.32 10.17 -9.81
C LEU A 102 10.82 10.10 -9.49
N ALA A 103 11.34 8.94 -9.09
CA ALA A 103 12.76 8.75 -8.79
C ALA A 103 13.66 9.05 -10.01
N PHE A 104 13.16 8.77 -11.22
CA PHE A 104 13.88 9.00 -12.49
C PHE A 104 13.48 10.30 -13.22
N ALA A 105 12.48 11.04 -12.73
CA ALA A 105 12.02 12.26 -13.36
C ALA A 105 13.09 13.37 -13.34
N PRO A 106 13.17 14.20 -14.40
CA PRO A 106 14.05 15.38 -14.41
C PRO A 106 13.56 16.42 -13.40
N THR A 107 14.41 17.39 -13.09
CA THR A 107 14.04 18.55 -12.26
C THR A 107 13.21 19.57 -13.09
N GLY A 108 12.68 20.60 -12.41
CA GLY A 108 11.89 21.65 -13.05
C GLY A 108 10.44 21.24 -13.28
N THR A 109 9.80 21.82 -14.30
CA THR A 109 8.37 21.63 -14.59
C THR A 109 7.99 20.17 -14.76
N TRP A 110 8.80 19.38 -15.46
CA TRP A 110 8.55 17.93 -15.64
C TRP A 110 8.64 17.15 -14.34
N GLY A 111 9.52 17.57 -13.42
CA GLY A 111 9.58 17.00 -12.08
C GLY A 111 8.30 17.26 -11.26
N VAL A 112 7.73 18.47 -11.40
CA VAL A 112 6.46 18.79 -10.76
C VAL A 112 5.31 17.96 -11.33
N VAL A 113 5.26 17.80 -12.66
CA VAL A 113 4.28 16.92 -13.31
C VAL A 113 4.44 15.48 -12.82
N ALA A 114 5.67 14.98 -12.74
CA ALA A 114 5.95 13.65 -12.23
C ALA A 114 5.53 13.48 -10.76
N PHE A 115 5.70 14.52 -9.94
CA PHE A 115 5.24 14.53 -8.55
C PHE A 115 3.71 14.44 -8.44
N VAL A 116 2.97 15.18 -9.25
CA VAL A 116 1.51 15.10 -9.33
C VAL A 116 1.05 13.71 -9.79
N ILE A 117 1.71 13.15 -10.83
CA ILE A 117 1.42 11.80 -11.33
C ILE A 117 1.67 10.76 -10.24
N MET A 118 2.76 10.88 -9.47
CA MET A 118 3.04 9.98 -8.35
C MET A 118 1.93 10.04 -7.30
N LEU A 119 1.48 11.22 -6.91
CA LEU A 119 0.38 11.40 -5.96
C LEU A 119 -0.93 10.79 -6.49
N MET A 120 -1.21 10.96 -7.79
CA MET A 120 -2.38 10.36 -8.42
C MET A 120 -2.29 8.83 -8.45
N CYS A 121 -1.13 8.28 -8.82
CA CYS A 121 -0.88 6.84 -8.79
C CYS A 121 -1.00 6.28 -7.36
N PHE A 122 -0.47 6.99 -6.38
CA PHE A 122 -0.60 6.60 -4.97
C PHE A 122 -2.07 6.59 -4.52
N GLY A 123 -2.83 7.66 -4.78
CA GLY A 123 -4.26 7.73 -4.45
C GLY A 123 -5.05 6.59 -5.11
N MET A 124 -4.79 6.32 -6.38
CA MET A 124 -5.43 5.23 -7.12
C MET A 124 -5.01 3.85 -6.59
N GLY A 125 -3.73 3.60 -6.49
CA GLY A 125 -3.19 2.31 -6.09
C GLY A 125 -3.57 1.94 -4.66
N ALA A 126 -3.52 2.89 -3.72
CA ALA A 126 -3.90 2.68 -2.33
C ALA A 126 -5.39 2.31 -2.19
N VAL A 127 -6.28 2.97 -2.92
CA VAL A 127 -7.71 2.65 -2.91
C VAL A 127 -7.97 1.25 -3.47
N LEU A 128 -7.40 0.90 -4.62
CA LEU A 128 -7.51 -0.45 -5.21
C LEU A 128 -7.02 -1.53 -4.24
N LEU A 129 -5.88 -1.28 -3.60
CA LEU A 129 -5.28 -2.17 -2.62
C LEU A 129 -6.19 -2.35 -1.39
N PHE A 130 -6.56 -1.25 -0.73
CA PHE A 130 -7.26 -1.31 0.56
C PHE A 130 -8.70 -1.78 0.44
N ILE A 131 -9.44 -1.42 -0.61
CA ILE A 131 -10.80 -1.94 -0.82
C ILE A 131 -10.78 -3.47 -0.92
N ASN A 132 -9.87 -4.02 -1.72
CA ASN A 132 -9.78 -5.48 -1.90
C ASN A 132 -9.17 -6.17 -0.68
N PHE A 133 -8.19 -5.56 -0.03
CA PHE A 133 -7.65 -6.06 1.24
C PHE A 133 -8.72 -6.19 2.32
N LEU A 134 -9.55 -5.14 2.50
CA LEU A 134 -10.65 -5.15 3.46
C LEU A 134 -11.68 -6.22 3.11
N ALA A 135 -12.11 -6.29 1.84
CA ALA A 135 -13.09 -7.26 1.39
C ALA A 135 -12.61 -8.70 1.57
N LEU A 136 -11.37 -9.01 1.18
CA LEU A 136 -10.81 -10.35 1.28
C LEU A 136 -10.69 -10.84 2.73
N ARG A 137 -10.16 -10.00 3.63
CA ARG A 137 -10.01 -10.40 5.04
C ARG A 137 -11.35 -10.58 5.75
N GLN A 138 -12.35 -9.77 5.42
CA GLN A 138 -13.69 -9.91 5.98
C GLN A 138 -14.39 -11.17 5.46
N ALA A 139 -14.24 -11.50 4.19
CA ALA A 139 -14.90 -12.65 3.57
C ALA A 139 -14.50 -14.01 4.18
N VAL A 140 -13.30 -14.11 4.78
CA VAL A 140 -12.80 -15.36 5.40
C VAL A 140 -12.88 -15.36 6.93
N THR A 141 -13.47 -14.32 7.52
CA THR A 141 -13.49 -14.16 8.98
C THR A 141 -14.94 -14.27 9.50
N PRO A 142 -15.22 -15.19 10.43
CA PRO A 142 -16.52 -15.24 11.11
C PRO A 142 -16.82 -13.95 11.88
N ASP A 143 -18.10 -13.56 11.93
CA ASP A 143 -18.54 -12.31 12.57
C ASP A 143 -18.05 -12.15 14.02
N ALA A 144 -18.02 -13.25 14.79
CA ALA A 144 -17.55 -13.25 16.16
C ALA A 144 -16.06 -12.88 16.32
N LEU A 145 -15.25 -13.04 15.26
CA LEU A 145 -13.80 -12.78 15.26
C LEU A 145 -13.40 -11.52 14.47
N LEU A 146 -14.34 -10.85 13.79
CA LEU A 146 -14.04 -9.70 12.93
C LEU A 146 -13.29 -8.58 13.67
N GLY A 147 -13.69 -8.24 14.87
CA GLY A 147 -13.01 -7.19 15.67
C GLY A 147 -11.59 -7.58 16.04
N ARG A 148 -11.37 -8.83 16.49
CA ARG A 148 -10.04 -9.35 16.89
C ARG A 148 -9.12 -9.45 15.67
N MET A 149 -9.59 -10.05 14.59
CA MET A 149 -8.86 -10.13 13.32
C MET A 149 -8.49 -8.74 12.80
N THR A 150 -9.43 -7.79 12.79
CA THR A 150 -9.18 -6.43 12.31
C THR A 150 -8.10 -5.72 13.12
N SER A 151 -8.15 -5.81 14.45
CA SER A 151 -7.13 -5.21 15.33
C SER A 151 -5.76 -5.86 15.11
N THR A 152 -5.69 -7.18 15.04
CA THR A 152 -4.44 -7.92 14.80
C THR A 152 -3.84 -7.57 13.45
N MET A 153 -4.63 -7.62 12.37
CA MET A 153 -4.18 -7.28 11.03
C MET A 153 -3.68 -5.83 10.94
N ARG A 154 -4.36 -4.90 11.62
CA ARG A 154 -3.94 -3.50 11.66
C ARG A 154 -2.55 -3.36 12.29
N TRP A 155 -2.27 -4.04 13.38
CA TRP A 155 -0.94 -4.04 13.99
C TRP A 155 0.11 -4.66 13.08
N LEU A 156 -0.18 -5.83 12.49
CA LEU A 156 0.75 -6.53 11.59
C LEU A 156 1.14 -5.69 10.37
N ILE A 157 0.22 -4.91 9.81
CA ILE A 157 0.51 -4.06 8.65
C ILE A 157 1.15 -2.71 9.01
N LEU A 158 0.95 -2.21 10.24
CA LEU A 158 1.49 -0.92 10.67
C LEU A 158 2.89 -1.02 11.30
N ILE A 159 3.22 -2.14 11.95
CA ILE A 159 4.54 -2.34 12.57
C ILE A 159 5.69 -2.08 11.57
N PRO A 160 5.66 -2.55 10.32
CA PRO A 160 6.74 -2.29 9.36
C PRO A 160 6.86 -0.83 8.92
N ALA A 161 5.86 0.02 9.17
CA ALA A 161 5.86 1.42 8.75
C ALA A 161 6.98 2.23 9.44
N GLY A 162 7.18 2.04 10.74
CA GLY A 162 8.24 2.71 11.51
C GLY A 162 9.64 2.42 10.97
N PRO A 163 10.06 1.15 10.91
CA PRO A 163 11.31 0.76 10.27
C PRO A 163 11.45 1.26 8.82
N GLY A 164 10.38 1.21 8.03
CA GLY A 164 10.36 1.75 6.66
C GLY A 164 10.69 3.24 6.62
N ALA A 165 10.07 4.04 7.49
CA ALA A 165 10.34 5.48 7.59
C ALA A 165 11.79 5.76 8.02
N LEU A 166 12.35 4.98 8.96
CA LEU A 166 13.75 5.10 9.39
C LEU A 166 14.72 4.80 8.25
N VAL A 167 14.49 3.71 7.51
CA VAL A 167 15.31 3.35 6.34
C VAL A 167 15.20 4.42 5.26
N GLY A 168 14.00 4.91 4.97
CA GLY A 168 13.77 5.96 3.99
C GLY A 168 14.44 7.29 4.38
N GLY A 169 14.31 7.70 5.64
CA GLY A 169 14.98 8.90 6.17
C GLY A 169 16.50 8.79 6.08
N TYR A 170 17.06 7.67 6.53
CA TYR A 170 18.50 7.41 6.45
C TYR A 170 19.02 7.39 4.99
N ALA A 171 18.29 6.70 4.10
CA ALA A 171 18.64 6.66 2.68
C ALA A 171 18.52 8.06 2.04
N GLY A 172 17.50 8.84 2.39
CA GLY A 172 17.31 10.20 1.92
C GLY A 172 18.43 11.14 2.32
N GLU A 173 18.95 10.98 3.54
CA GLU A 173 20.06 11.80 4.08
C GLU A 173 21.42 11.42 3.46
N HIS A 174 21.72 10.12 3.33
CA HIS A 174 23.05 9.64 2.95
C HIS A 174 23.21 9.31 1.47
N LEU A 175 22.14 8.82 0.82
CA LEU A 175 22.15 8.43 -0.59
C LEU A 175 21.44 9.43 -1.50
N GLY A 176 20.62 10.29 -0.91
CA GLY A 176 19.79 11.27 -1.62
C GLY A 176 18.33 10.87 -1.72
N LEU A 177 17.46 11.90 -1.85
CA LEU A 177 16.01 11.75 -1.79
C LEU A 177 15.45 10.84 -2.88
N ARG A 178 16.02 10.92 -4.10
CA ARG A 178 15.64 10.07 -5.23
C ARG A 178 15.93 8.60 -5.00
N HIS A 179 17.05 8.27 -4.35
CA HIS A 179 17.39 6.89 -4.02
C HIS A 179 16.42 6.32 -2.97
N ALA A 180 16.03 7.11 -1.98
CA ALA A 180 15.04 6.68 -0.99
C ALA A 180 13.67 6.37 -1.65
N MET A 181 13.21 7.22 -2.58
CA MET A 181 11.99 6.96 -3.36
C MET A 181 12.16 5.74 -4.29
N GLY A 182 13.35 5.59 -4.89
CA GLY A 182 13.70 4.43 -5.71
C GLY A 182 13.65 3.12 -4.92
N ILE A 183 14.18 3.08 -3.70
CA ILE A 183 14.09 1.92 -2.80
C ILE A 183 12.63 1.56 -2.54
N GLY A 184 11.79 2.55 -2.21
CA GLY A 184 10.36 2.34 -2.01
C GLY A 184 9.67 1.80 -3.27
N GLY A 185 9.95 2.39 -4.42
CA GLY A 185 9.38 2.00 -5.72
C GLY A 185 9.82 0.61 -6.17
N VAL A 186 11.13 0.29 -6.11
CA VAL A 186 11.66 -1.04 -6.47
C VAL A 186 11.11 -2.11 -5.52
N GLY A 187 11.10 -1.83 -4.21
CA GLY A 187 10.55 -2.76 -3.23
C GLY A 187 9.07 -3.06 -3.47
N ALA A 188 8.27 -2.04 -3.75
CA ALA A 188 6.86 -2.21 -4.10
C ALA A 188 6.67 -2.97 -5.43
N LEU A 189 7.55 -2.76 -6.42
CA LEU A 189 7.52 -3.51 -7.68
C LEU A 189 7.85 -4.98 -7.49
N VAL A 190 8.91 -5.29 -6.74
CA VAL A 190 9.29 -6.67 -6.39
C VAL A 190 8.14 -7.36 -5.64
N LEU A 191 7.50 -6.64 -4.72
CA LEU A 191 6.34 -7.15 -4.00
C LEU A 191 5.15 -7.42 -4.94
N ALA A 192 4.87 -6.53 -5.89
CA ALA A 192 3.81 -6.74 -6.88
C ALA A 192 4.08 -7.99 -7.74
N LEU A 193 5.32 -8.19 -8.18
CA LEU A 193 5.74 -9.38 -8.94
C LEU A 193 5.66 -10.65 -8.11
N TRP A 194 6.05 -10.60 -6.84
CA TRP A 194 5.89 -11.72 -5.91
C TRP A 194 4.42 -12.06 -5.70
N ALA A 195 3.58 -11.07 -5.40
CA ALA A 195 2.15 -11.27 -5.18
C ALA A 195 1.42 -11.77 -6.44
N TRP A 196 1.86 -11.36 -7.62
CA TRP A 196 1.37 -11.88 -8.89
C TRP A 196 1.63 -13.39 -9.05
N ARG A 197 2.80 -13.85 -8.60
CA ARG A 197 3.15 -15.29 -8.63
C ARG A 197 2.62 -16.08 -7.44
N HIS A 198 2.18 -15.38 -6.38
CA HIS A 198 1.73 -16.01 -5.15
C HIS A 198 0.26 -16.43 -5.26
N ALA A 199 0.03 -17.73 -5.47
CA ALA A 199 -1.29 -18.30 -5.72
C ALA A 199 -2.36 -17.92 -4.67
N PRO A 200 -2.09 -17.90 -3.35
CA PRO A 200 -3.07 -17.52 -2.34
C PRO A 200 -3.71 -16.13 -2.53
N ILE A 201 -3.04 -15.21 -3.22
CA ILE A 201 -3.57 -13.88 -3.54
C ILE A 201 -4.06 -13.83 -4.97
N TRP A 202 -3.21 -14.18 -5.94
CA TRP A 202 -3.50 -14.01 -7.37
C TRP A 202 -4.67 -14.85 -7.87
N SER A 203 -4.86 -16.06 -7.31
CA SER A 203 -5.91 -16.97 -7.75
C SER A 203 -7.33 -16.55 -7.35
N ILE A 204 -7.49 -15.56 -6.46
CA ILE A 204 -8.80 -15.16 -5.96
C ILE A 204 -9.49 -14.27 -6.98
N ARG A 205 -10.37 -14.89 -7.78
CA ARG A 205 -11.19 -14.22 -8.80
C ARG A 205 -12.57 -13.78 -8.33
N ALA A 206 -13.02 -14.32 -7.19
CA ALA A 206 -14.26 -13.93 -6.52
C ALA A 206 -14.06 -13.94 -5.00
N LEU A 207 -14.86 -13.18 -4.26
CA LEU A 207 -14.80 -13.20 -2.81
C LEU A 207 -15.15 -14.61 -2.29
N PRO A 208 -14.36 -15.18 -1.37
CA PRO A 208 -14.68 -16.46 -0.74
C PRO A 208 -16.04 -16.41 -0.04
N ASN A 209 -16.80 -17.49 -0.14
CA ASN A 209 -18.08 -17.58 0.55
C ASN A 209 -17.83 -18.10 1.98
N PRO A 210 -18.28 -17.45 3.06
CA PRO A 210 -18.01 -17.88 4.42
C PRO A 210 -18.62 -19.25 4.76
N ALA A 211 -19.56 -19.75 3.94
CA ALA A 211 -20.16 -21.08 4.11
C ALA A 211 -19.27 -22.23 3.57
N SER A 212 -18.13 -21.94 2.94
CA SER A 212 -17.21 -22.93 2.34
C SER A 212 -15.83 -22.97 3.03
N ALA A 213 -15.68 -22.29 4.15
CA ALA A 213 -14.43 -22.23 4.92
C ALA A 213 -14.45 -23.15 6.15
#